data_0b29d81cca722d42809f079b60998287
#
_entry.id   0b29d81cca722d42809f079b60998287
#
_cell.length_a   1.000
_cell.length_b   1.000
_cell.length_c   1.000
_cell.angle_alpha   90.00
_cell.angle_beta   90.00
_cell.angle_gamma   90.00
#
_symmetry.space_group_name_H-M   'P 1'
#
loop_
_entity.id
_entity.type
_entity.pdbx_description
1 polymer ?
#
loop_
_entity_poly.entity_id
_entity_poly.type
_entity_poly.pdbx_seq_one_letter_code
_entity_poly.pdbx_strand_id
1 'polypeptide(L)'
;MGKAIGIDLGTTNSVVAVVIGGEPVVIPNQEGNRTTPSVVAITEKGERLVGQIAKRQAITNPENKIFSIKRLMGRKYNSPEVEHARKRLPYKIVEAPNGDAHVEIRGKRYSPPEISAMILQKLKQAAEDYLGEPVTEAVITVPAYFDDSQRQATKDAGQIAGLNVLRIINEPTAAALAYGLEKKKEEKVAVYDLGGGTFDISVLEIGEGVIEVKSTNGDTYLGGDDFDLRIIDWMIEEFKKEQGIDLKKDKMALQRLKEAAERAKIELSTAMETEINLPFITADASGPKHLLMKLTRAKFEQLTDDLVQKTLEPCKIALSDASLSV
;
A
#
# COMPACT_ATOMS: atom_id res chain seq x y z
N MET A 1 -28.25 -16.50 -0.57
CA MET A 1 -27.25 -15.59 -1.17
C MET A 1 -26.13 -15.41 -0.16
N GLY A 2 -24.89 -15.73 -0.55
CA GLY A 2 -23.73 -15.46 0.30
C GLY A 2 -23.58 -13.94 0.54
N LYS A 3 -22.89 -13.57 1.62
CA LYS A 3 -22.59 -12.15 1.88
C LYS A 3 -21.54 -11.66 0.89
N ALA A 4 -21.78 -10.50 0.27
CA ALA A 4 -20.78 -9.80 -0.50
C ALA A 4 -19.79 -9.07 0.45
N ILE A 5 -18.52 -9.09 0.12
CA ILE A 5 -17.48 -8.36 0.85
C ILE A 5 -17.03 -7.12 0.06
N GLY A 6 -16.61 -6.09 0.77
CA GLY A 6 -15.92 -4.94 0.21
C GLY A 6 -14.42 -5.10 0.37
N ILE A 7 -13.65 -4.86 -0.69
CA ILE A 7 -12.20 -4.94 -0.66
C ILE A 7 -11.61 -3.63 -1.16
N ASP A 8 -10.75 -3.04 -0.35
CA ASP A 8 -9.79 -2.02 -0.78
C ASP A 8 -8.47 -2.71 -1.10
N LEU A 9 -8.18 -2.86 -2.40
CA LEU A 9 -6.94 -3.47 -2.90
C LEU A 9 -5.87 -2.39 -3.07
N GLY A 10 -5.24 -2.01 -1.97
CA GLY A 10 -4.24 -0.93 -1.95
C GLY A 10 -2.86 -1.34 -2.50
N THR A 11 -2.08 -0.36 -2.90
CA THR A 11 -0.69 -0.55 -3.38
C THR A 11 0.20 -1.14 -2.29
N THR A 12 0.06 -0.67 -1.06
CA THR A 12 0.90 -1.07 0.10
C THR A 12 0.15 -1.98 1.05
N ASN A 13 -1.10 -1.64 1.39
CA ASN A 13 -1.96 -2.41 2.29
C ASN A 13 -3.34 -2.60 1.68
N SER A 14 -3.98 -3.71 2.00
CA SER A 14 -5.34 -4.01 1.58
C SER A 14 -6.24 -4.22 2.81
N VAL A 15 -7.53 -3.99 2.62
CA VAL A 15 -8.55 -4.10 3.68
C VAL A 15 -9.74 -4.88 3.15
N VAL A 16 -10.38 -5.67 4.00
CA VAL A 16 -11.65 -6.34 3.71
C VAL A 16 -12.70 -5.98 4.77
N ALA A 17 -13.90 -5.75 4.31
CA ALA A 17 -15.04 -5.42 5.16
C ALA A 17 -16.31 -6.13 4.70
N VAL A 18 -17.28 -6.22 5.60
CA VAL A 18 -18.60 -6.79 5.34
C VAL A 18 -19.67 -5.94 6.04
N VAL A 19 -20.90 -5.96 5.55
CA VAL A 19 -22.04 -5.32 6.21
C VAL A 19 -22.72 -6.32 7.13
N ILE A 20 -22.77 -6.01 8.43
CA ILE A 20 -23.45 -6.81 9.45
C ILE A 20 -24.46 -5.91 10.18
N GLY A 21 -25.73 -6.34 10.18
CA GLY A 21 -26.79 -5.55 10.82
C GLY A 21 -27.01 -4.15 10.23
N GLY A 22 -26.60 -3.94 8.98
CA GLY A 22 -26.70 -2.63 8.31
C GLY A 22 -25.45 -1.76 8.47
N GLU A 23 -24.47 -2.18 9.28
CA GLU A 23 -23.25 -1.42 9.55
C GLU A 23 -22.03 -2.07 8.89
N PRO A 24 -21.09 -1.28 8.32
CA PRO A 24 -19.85 -1.80 7.77
C PRO A 24 -18.90 -2.21 8.90
N VAL A 25 -18.35 -3.40 8.79
CA VAL A 25 -17.37 -3.95 9.74
C VAL A 25 -16.11 -4.35 9.01
N VAL A 26 -14.98 -3.76 9.41
CA VAL A 26 -13.67 -4.15 8.91
C VAL A 26 -13.25 -5.47 9.56
N ILE A 27 -12.94 -6.45 8.73
CA ILE A 27 -12.57 -7.81 9.17
C ILE A 27 -11.08 -7.86 9.48
N PRO A 28 -10.68 -8.31 10.69
CA PRO A 28 -9.27 -8.57 10.99
C PRO A 28 -8.76 -9.79 10.23
N ASN A 29 -7.48 -9.76 9.84
CA ASN A 29 -6.82 -10.92 9.25
C ASN A 29 -6.43 -11.96 10.32
N GLN A 30 -5.82 -13.08 9.90
CA GLN A 30 -5.40 -14.16 10.80
C GLN A 30 -4.35 -13.71 11.83
N GLU A 31 -3.59 -12.65 11.53
CA GLU A 31 -2.63 -12.02 12.43
C GLU A 31 -3.27 -11.01 13.41
N GLY A 32 -4.59 -10.81 13.33
CA GLY A 32 -5.36 -9.89 14.19
C GLY A 32 -5.32 -8.42 13.72
N ASN A 33 -4.73 -8.11 12.56
CA ASN A 33 -4.64 -6.76 12.03
C ASN A 33 -5.82 -6.44 11.10
N ARG A 34 -6.26 -5.19 11.11
CA ARG A 34 -7.33 -4.70 10.19
C ARG A 34 -6.83 -4.43 8.78
N THR A 35 -5.53 -4.30 8.60
CA THR A 35 -4.88 -4.13 7.29
C THR A 35 -3.98 -5.33 7.00
N THR A 36 -3.91 -5.73 5.73
CA THR A 36 -3.04 -6.80 5.26
C THR A 36 -2.05 -6.21 4.26
N PRO A 37 -0.73 -6.33 4.47
CA PRO A 37 0.24 -5.87 3.49
C PRO A 37 0.01 -6.52 2.12
N SER A 38 -0.01 -5.71 1.08
CA SER A 38 -0.15 -6.14 -0.32
C SER A 38 1.17 -6.72 -0.85
N VAL A 39 1.64 -7.77 -0.19
CA VAL A 39 2.96 -8.38 -0.40
C VAL A 39 2.81 -9.89 -0.58
N VAL A 40 3.51 -10.44 -1.57
CA VAL A 40 3.59 -11.87 -1.86
C VAL A 40 5.05 -12.28 -1.92
N ALA A 41 5.40 -13.40 -1.31
CA ALA A 41 6.73 -13.99 -1.43
C ALA A 41 6.63 -15.50 -1.72
N ILE A 42 7.61 -16.02 -2.46
CA ILE A 42 7.74 -17.46 -2.71
C ILE A 42 9.06 -17.93 -2.07
N THR A 43 8.96 -18.86 -1.14
CA THR A 43 10.11 -19.44 -0.45
C THR A 43 10.93 -20.36 -1.36
N GLU A 44 12.12 -20.78 -0.93
CA GLU A 44 12.93 -21.76 -1.66
C GLU A 44 12.22 -23.09 -1.86
N LYS A 45 11.35 -23.46 -0.95
CA LYS A 45 10.53 -24.69 -1.04
C LYS A 45 9.30 -24.53 -1.93
N GLY A 46 9.10 -23.35 -2.55
CA GLY A 46 7.93 -23.05 -3.38
C GLY A 46 6.67 -22.68 -2.58
N GLU A 47 6.77 -22.48 -1.27
CA GLU A 47 5.67 -22.06 -0.43
C GLU A 47 5.31 -20.61 -0.70
N ARG A 48 4.02 -20.33 -0.86
CA ARG A 48 3.48 -18.99 -1.08
C ARG A 48 3.14 -18.32 0.25
N LEU A 49 3.77 -17.19 0.51
CA LEU A 49 3.51 -16.34 1.66
C LEU A 49 2.81 -15.07 1.21
N VAL A 50 1.82 -14.59 1.97
CA VAL A 50 1.06 -13.37 1.66
C VAL A 50 0.87 -12.54 2.92
N GLY A 51 0.95 -11.21 2.78
CA GLY A 51 0.72 -10.27 3.86
C GLY A 51 1.93 -10.07 4.76
N GLN A 52 1.72 -9.98 6.06
CA GLN A 52 2.76 -9.65 7.04
C GLN A 52 3.92 -10.67 7.03
N ILE A 53 3.61 -11.94 6.86
CA ILE A 53 4.63 -12.99 6.80
C ILE A 53 5.52 -12.84 5.57
N ALA A 54 4.95 -12.45 4.43
CA ALA A 54 5.70 -12.13 3.22
C ALA A 54 6.51 -10.83 3.37
N LYS A 55 5.97 -9.83 4.05
CA LYS A 55 6.67 -8.57 4.32
C LYS A 55 7.95 -8.79 5.12
N ARG A 56 7.94 -9.69 6.07
CA ARG A 56 9.14 -10.07 6.87
C ARG A 56 10.25 -10.75 6.07
N GLN A 57 9.94 -11.31 4.89
CA GLN A 57 10.93 -11.89 3.97
C GLN A 57 11.73 -10.85 3.17
N ALA A 58 11.50 -9.56 3.39
CA ALA A 58 11.99 -8.45 2.56
C ALA A 58 13.51 -8.43 2.34
N ILE A 59 14.27 -8.92 3.29
CA ILE A 59 15.73 -8.79 3.30
C ILE A 59 16.42 -10.10 2.98
N THR A 60 15.86 -11.19 3.45
CA THR A 60 16.42 -12.53 3.19
C THR A 60 16.11 -13.01 1.77
N ASN A 61 15.05 -12.44 1.14
CA ASN A 61 14.57 -12.89 -0.16
C ASN A 61 13.96 -11.74 -1.00
N PRO A 62 14.69 -10.62 -1.24
CA PRO A 62 14.15 -9.42 -1.86
C PRO A 62 13.70 -9.63 -3.32
N GLU A 63 14.41 -10.48 -4.07
CA GLU A 63 14.13 -10.74 -5.49
C GLU A 63 12.88 -11.60 -5.72
N ASN A 64 12.47 -12.38 -4.71
CA ASN A 64 11.31 -13.26 -4.77
C ASN A 64 10.15 -12.78 -3.88
N LYS A 65 10.19 -11.52 -3.49
CA LYS A 65 9.14 -10.81 -2.76
C LYS A 65 8.57 -9.71 -3.64
N ILE A 66 7.28 -9.83 -3.97
CA ILE A 66 6.56 -8.88 -4.79
C ILE A 66 5.75 -7.94 -3.88
N PHE A 67 5.90 -6.65 -4.08
CA PHE A 67 5.11 -5.58 -3.47
C PHE A 67 4.83 -4.50 -4.51
N SER A 68 3.91 -3.59 -4.24
CA SER A 68 3.49 -2.55 -5.19
C SER A 68 3.04 -3.08 -6.55
N ILE A 69 2.51 -4.29 -6.62
CA ILE A 69 2.08 -4.94 -7.88
C ILE A 69 0.98 -4.14 -8.59
N LYS A 70 0.18 -3.39 -7.84
CA LYS A 70 -0.86 -2.50 -8.37
C LYS A 70 -0.34 -1.51 -9.40
N ARG A 71 0.94 -1.10 -9.31
CA ARG A 71 1.60 -0.21 -10.28
C ARG A 71 1.76 -0.82 -11.67
N LEU A 72 1.76 -2.16 -11.76
CA LEU A 72 1.90 -2.92 -13.01
C LEU A 72 0.56 -3.39 -13.57
N MET A 73 -0.53 -3.19 -12.82
CA MET A 73 -1.86 -3.67 -13.20
C MET A 73 -2.32 -3.07 -14.53
N GLY A 74 -2.64 -3.93 -15.50
CA GLY A 74 -3.11 -3.51 -16.82
C GLY A 74 -2.08 -2.77 -17.69
N ARG A 75 -0.78 -2.81 -17.33
CA ARG A 75 0.27 -2.05 -18.00
C ARG A 75 1.03 -2.89 -19.02
N LYS A 76 1.43 -2.24 -20.13
CA LYS A 76 2.38 -2.81 -21.09
C LYS A 76 3.82 -2.70 -20.58
N TYR A 77 4.63 -3.70 -20.89
CA TYR A 77 6.03 -3.79 -20.46
C TYR A 77 6.85 -2.55 -20.86
N ASN A 78 6.59 -2.01 -22.04
CA ASN A 78 7.29 -0.85 -22.59
C ASN A 78 6.67 0.51 -22.20
N SER A 79 5.71 0.54 -21.27
CA SER A 79 5.15 1.80 -20.78
C SER A 79 6.15 2.55 -19.89
N PRO A 80 6.11 3.90 -19.86
CA PRO A 80 7.00 4.72 -19.03
C PRO A 80 6.93 4.35 -17.54
N GLU A 81 5.74 4.03 -17.04
CA GLU A 81 5.51 3.67 -15.64
C GLU A 81 6.19 2.34 -15.30
N VAL A 82 6.14 1.36 -16.20
CA VAL A 82 6.81 0.06 -16.01
C VAL A 82 8.32 0.23 -16.13
N GLU A 83 8.81 1.05 -17.05
CA GLU A 83 10.24 1.38 -17.14
C GLU A 83 10.75 2.02 -15.83
N HIS A 84 9.97 2.93 -15.26
CA HIS A 84 10.28 3.55 -13.98
C HIS A 84 10.29 2.51 -12.84
N ALA A 85 9.27 1.63 -12.80
CA ALA A 85 9.18 0.56 -11.81
C ALA A 85 10.39 -0.38 -11.87
N ARG A 86 10.84 -0.77 -13.07
CA ARG A 86 12.02 -1.65 -13.28
C ARG A 86 13.32 -1.08 -12.69
N LYS A 87 13.45 0.25 -12.64
CA LYS A 87 14.63 0.91 -12.06
C LYS A 87 14.62 0.96 -10.54
N ARG A 88 13.44 0.80 -9.91
CA ARG A 88 13.24 0.99 -8.46
C ARG A 88 12.94 -0.29 -7.68
N LEU A 89 12.29 -1.25 -8.33
CA LEU A 89 11.85 -2.48 -7.67
C LEU A 89 12.95 -3.53 -7.72
N PRO A 90 13.18 -4.28 -6.63
CA PRO A 90 14.26 -5.25 -6.54
C PRO A 90 13.95 -6.58 -7.26
N TYR A 91 12.68 -6.83 -7.59
CA TYR A 91 12.27 -8.03 -8.28
C TYR A 91 12.23 -7.83 -9.80
N LYS A 92 12.30 -8.92 -10.53
CA LYS A 92 12.40 -8.91 -11.98
C LYS A 92 11.04 -8.70 -12.64
N ILE A 93 10.93 -7.68 -13.48
CA ILE A 93 9.78 -7.41 -14.34
C ILE A 93 10.16 -7.85 -15.75
N VAL A 94 9.29 -8.65 -16.39
CA VAL A 94 9.52 -9.28 -17.69
C VAL A 94 8.35 -9.00 -18.63
N GLU A 95 8.62 -9.11 -19.94
CA GLU A 95 7.60 -8.98 -20.97
C GLU A 95 6.88 -10.31 -21.19
N ALA A 96 5.56 -10.29 -21.17
CA ALA A 96 4.73 -11.41 -21.57
C ALA A 96 4.59 -11.49 -23.10
N PRO A 97 4.19 -12.65 -23.68
CA PRO A 97 4.02 -12.81 -25.12
C PRO A 97 3.06 -11.79 -25.77
N ASN A 98 2.09 -11.30 -25.02
CA ASN A 98 1.13 -10.27 -25.46
C ASN A 98 1.63 -8.83 -25.23
N GLY A 99 2.87 -8.64 -24.76
CA GLY A 99 3.47 -7.36 -24.47
C GLY A 99 3.12 -6.77 -23.10
N ASP A 100 2.38 -7.48 -22.25
CA ASP A 100 2.05 -7.03 -20.90
C ASP A 100 3.24 -7.14 -19.94
N ALA A 101 3.25 -6.30 -18.90
CA ALA A 101 4.23 -6.41 -17.82
C ALA A 101 3.87 -7.59 -16.92
N HIS A 102 4.80 -8.54 -16.77
CA HIS A 102 4.72 -9.63 -15.81
C HIS A 102 5.87 -9.53 -14.80
N VAL A 103 5.80 -10.29 -13.72
CA VAL A 103 6.89 -10.44 -12.75
C VAL A 103 7.43 -11.87 -12.81
N GLU A 104 8.72 -12.03 -12.54
CA GLU A 104 9.36 -13.33 -12.47
C GLU A 104 9.79 -13.63 -11.03
N ILE A 105 9.31 -14.75 -10.50
CA ILE A 105 9.66 -15.25 -9.17
C ILE A 105 10.20 -16.65 -9.33
N ARG A 106 11.45 -16.91 -8.94
CA ARG A 106 12.11 -18.23 -9.04
C ARG A 106 11.97 -18.87 -10.43
N GLY A 107 12.14 -18.05 -11.48
CA GLY A 107 12.05 -18.51 -12.86
C GLY A 107 10.64 -18.74 -13.39
N LYS A 108 9.61 -18.56 -12.57
CA LYS A 108 8.21 -18.63 -13.00
C LYS A 108 7.63 -17.22 -13.19
N ARG A 109 6.89 -17.04 -14.29
CA ARG A 109 6.25 -15.76 -14.62
C ARG A 109 4.84 -15.72 -14.06
N TYR A 110 4.47 -14.53 -13.55
CA TYR A 110 3.14 -14.24 -13.02
C TYR A 110 2.68 -12.90 -13.58
N SER A 111 1.43 -12.83 -13.98
CA SER A 111 0.78 -11.56 -14.31
C SER A 111 0.48 -10.76 -13.03
N PRO A 112 0.35 -9.43 -13.11
CA PRO A 112 -0.12 -8.63 -11.98
C PRO A 112 -1.48 -9.08 -11.41
N PRO A 113 -2.48 -9.48 -12.22
CA PRO A 113 -3.71 -10.07 -11.71
C PRO A 113 -3.50 -11.35 -10.90
N GLU A 114 -2.58 -12.25 -11.30
CA GLU A 114 -2.29 -13.48 -10.55
C GLU A 114 -1.68 -13.17 -9.17
N ILE A 115 -0.76 -12.22 -9.08
CA ILE A 115 -0.18 -11.78 -7.80
C ILE A 115 -1.24 -11.11 -6.94
N SER A 116 -2.04 -10.22 -7.52
CA SER A 116 -3.14 -9.56 -6.81
C SER A 116 -4.18 -10.55 -6.32
N ALA A 117 -4.47 -11.60 -7.10
CA ALA A 117 -5.36 -12.68 -6.71
C ALA A 117 -4.88 -13.42 -5.45
N MET A 118 -3.58 -13.58 -5.26
CA MET A 118 -3.03 -14.19 -4.03
C MET A 118 -3.34 -13.34 -2.80
N ILE A 119 -3.29 -12.01 -2.94
CA ILE A 119 -3.66 -11.07 -1.87
C ILE A 119 -5.17 -11.17 -1.61
N LEU A 120 -5.99 -11.15 -2.67
CA LEU A 120 -7.44 -11.27 -2.58
C LEU A 120 -7.88 -12.60 -1.95
N GLN A 121 -7.18 -13.71 -2.25
CA GLN A 121 -7.45 -15.01 -1.63
C GLN A 121 -7.21 -14.98 -0.12
N LYS A 122 -6.16 -14.29 0.35
CA LYS A 122 -5.92 -14.11 1.80
C LYS A 122 -7.04 -13.31 2.46
N LEU A 123 -7.50 -12.23 1.81
CA LEU A 123 -8.61 -11.41 2.31
C LEU A 123 -9.94 -12.18 2.30
N LYS A 124 -10.20 -12.95 1.24
CA LYS A 124 -11.36 -13.85 1.13
C LYS A 124 -11.35 -14.87 2.28
N GLN A 125 -10.21 -15.52 2.51
CA GLN A 125 -10.08 -16.49 3.61
C GLN A 125 -10.31 -15.85 4.98
N ALA A 126 -9.77 -14.64 5.22
CA ALA A 126 -10.03 -13.90 6.45
C ALA A 126 -11.54 -13.61 6.65
N ALA A 127 -12.24 -13.28 5.56
CA ALA A 127 -13.68 -13.05 5.59
C ALA A 127 -14.46 -14.35 5.87
N GLU A 128 -14.09 -15.46 5.24
CA GLU A 128 -14.70 -16.76 5.47
C GLU A 128 -14.49 -17.27 6.90
N ASP A 129 -13.26 -17.11 7.44
CA ASP A 129 -12.94 -17.46 8.82
C ASP A 129 -13.77 -16.63 9.82
N TYR A 130 -13.94 -15.33 9.53
CA TYR A 130 -14.71 -14.41 10.39
C TYR A 130 -16.22 -14.67 10.34
N LEU A 131 -16.75 -14.97 9.16
CA LEU A 131 -18.20 -15.15 8.93
C LEU A 131 -18.64 -16.59 9.22
N GLY A 132 -17.74 -17.58 9.19
CA GLY A 132 -18.05 -19.00 9.29
C GLY A 132 -18.82 -19.57 8.09
N GLU A 133 -18.81 -18.87 6.95
CA GLU A 133 -19.47 -19.27 5.71
C GLU A 133 -18.63 -18.90 4.48
N PRO A 134 -18.81 -19.61 3.33
CA PRO A 134 -18.12 -19.27 2.10
C PRO A 134 -18.47 -17.87 1.59
N VAL A 135 -17.47 -17.17 1.06
CA VAL A 135 -17.61 -15.85 0.42
C VAL A 135 -17.35 -15.99 -1.07
N THR A 136 -18.33 -15.60 -1.89
CA THR A 136 -18.27 -15.75 -3.35
C THR A 136 -18.36 -14.46 -4.12
N GLU A 137 -18.75 -13.36 -3.47
CA GLU A 137 -18.99 -12.07 -4.13
C GLU A 137 -18.22 -10.94 -3.47
N ALA A 138 -17.73 -9.99 -4.29
CA ALA A 138 -16.99 -8.84 -3.80
C ALA A 138 -17.26 -7.58 -4.63
N VAL A 139 -17.13 -6.44 -3.97
CA VAL A 139 -16.92 -5.12 -4.57
C VAL A 139 -15.46 -4.73 -4.30
N ILE A 140 -14.72 -4.31 -5.34
CA ILE A 140 -13.30 -3.98 -5.21
C ILE A 140 -13.09 -2.52 -5.63
N THR A 141 -12.25 -1.79 -4.89
CA THR A 141 -11.92 -0.41 -5.21
C THR A 141 -10.71 -0.30 -6.13
N VAL A 142 -10.69 0.77 -6.92
CA VAL A 142 -9.56 1.17 -7.76
C VAL A 142 -9.38 2.69 -7.72
N PRO A 143 -8.18 3.23 -7.98
CA PRO A 143 -7.99 4.66 -8.17
C PRO A 143 -8.91 5.23 -9.25
N ALA A 144 -9.35 6.48 -9.08
CA ALA A 144 -10.26 7.11 -10.04
C ALA A 144 -9.65 7.25 -11.44
N TYR A 145 -8.33 7.37 -11.55
CA TYR A 145 -7.60 7.49 -12.83
C TYR A 145 -7.33 6.16 -13.54
N PHE A 146 -7.68 5.01 -12.95
CA PHE A 146 -7.51 3.72 -13.63
C PHE A 146 -8.31 3.68 -14.92
N ASP A 147 -7.63 3.32 -16.00
CA ASP A 147 -8.25 3.07 -17.31
C ASP A 147 -9.00 1.72 -17.35
N ASP A 148 -9.69 1.46 -18.45
CA ASP A 148 -10.48 0.23 -18.62
C ASP A 148 -9.62 -1.04 -18.54
N SER A 149 -8.39 -1.00 -19.04
CA SER A 149 -7.47 -2.16 -18.98
C SER A 149 -7.09 -2.47 -17.53
N GLN A 150 -6.82 -1.44 -16.72
CA GLN A 150 -6.48 -1.59 -15.30
C GLN A 150 -7.69 -2.05 -14.46
N ARG A 151 -8.89 -1.54 -14.77
CA ARG A 151 -10.15 -1.98 -14.14
C ARG A 151 -10.46 -3.43 -14.48
N GLN A 152 -10.29 -3.83 -15.76
CA GLN A 152 -10.48 -5.21 -16.18
C GLN A 152 -9.48 -6.14 -15.52
N ALA A 153 -8.21 -5.77 -15.46
CA ALA A 153 -7.17 -6.55 -14.78
C ALA A 153 -7.47 -6.75 -13.28
N THR A 154 -8.04 -5.73 -12.62
CA THR A 154 -8.49 -5.84 -11.22
C THR A 154 -9.67 -6.81 -11.08
N LYS A 155 -10.62 -6.76 -12.02
CA LYS A 155 -11.75 -7.72 -12.07
C LYS A 155 -11.26 -9.14 -12.31
N ASP A 156 -10.30 -9.33 -13.20
CA ASP A 156 -9.68 -10.63 -13.49
C ASP A 156 -8.98 -11.19 -12.25
N ALA A 157 -8.28 -10.35 -11.49
CA ALA A 157 -7.68 -10.73 -10.21
C ALA A 157 -8.72 -11.28 -9.23
N GLY A 158 -9.88 -10.63 -9.12
CA GLY A 158 -11.00 -11.12 -8.32
C GLY A 158 -11.51 -12.48 -8.78
N GLN A 159 -11.67 -12.67 -10.08
CA GLN A 159 -12.10 -13.95 -10.66
C GLN A 159 -11.09 -15.07 -10.41
N ILE A 160 -9.78 -14.80 -10.58
CA ILE A 160 -8.71 -15.76 -10.28
C ILE A 160 -8.71 -16.13 -8.79
N ALA A 161 -9.06 -15.19 -7.92
CA ALA A 161 -9.21 -15.42 -6.48
C ALA A 161 -10.48 -16.23 -6.11
N GLY A 162 -11.35 -16.52 -7.06
CA GLY A 162 -12.61 -17.22 -6.82
C GLY A 162 -13.73 -16.33 -6.33
N LEU A 163 -13.70 -15.03 -6.69
CA LEU A 163 -14.71 -14.04 -6.37
C LEU A 163 -15.47 -13.59 -7.62
N ASN A 164 -16.79 -13.58 -7.56
CA ASN A 164 -17.62 -12.85 -8.51
C ASN A 164 -17.57 -11.37 -8.17
N VAL A 165 -16.88 -10.57 -8.99
CA VAL A 165 -16.74 -9.14 -8.78
C VAL A 165 -18.01 -8.43 -9.25
N LEU A 166 -18.84 -8.03 -8.30
CA LEU A 166 -20.12 -7.36 -8.55
C LEU A 166 -19.91 -5.96 -9.14
N ARG A 167 -18.95 -5.22 -8.60
CA ARG A 167 -18.59 -3.87 -9.06
C ARG A 167 -17.13 -3.57 -8.80
N ILE A 168 -16.58 -2.72 -9.67
CA ILE A 168 -15.36 -1.94 -9.44
C ILE A 168 -15.81 -0.50 -9.17
N ILE A 169 -15.39 0.07 -8.04
CA ILE A 169 -15.71 1.45 -7.66
C ILE A 169 -14.44 2.27 -7.43
N ASN A 170 -14.54 3.58 -7.61
CA ASN A 170 -13.40 4.46 -7.38
C ASN A 170 -13.12 4.62 -5.87
N GLU A 171 -11.86 4.57 -5.47
CA GLU A 171 -11.41 4.76 -4.10
C GLU A 171 -11.94 6.05 -3.46
N PRO A 172 -11.85 7.23 -4.12
CA PRO A 172 -12.38 8.46 -3.55
C PRO A 172 -13.93 8.43 -3.41
N THR A 173 -14.63 7.74 -4.30
CA THR A 173 -16.08 7.53 -4.18
C THR A 173 -16.41 6.65 -2.97
N ALA A 174 -15.65 5.57 -2.76
CA ALA A 174 -15.81 4.70 -1.59
C ALA A 174 -15.55 5.46 -0.28
N ALA A 175 -14.50 6.30 -0.26
CA ALA A 175 -14.20 7.16 0.91
C ALA A 175 -15.34 8.15 1.20
N ALA A 176 -15.89 8.79 0.16
CA ALA A 176 -17.03 9.71 0.31
C ALA A 176 -18.28 9.00 0.84
N LEU A 177 -18.59 7.80 0.34
CA LEU A 177 -19.69 6.97 0.83
C LEU A 177 -19.48 6.57 2.30
N ALA A 178 -18.28 6.14 2.68
CA ALA A 178 -17.95 5.77 4.06
C ALA A 178 -18.09 6.95 5.04
N TYR A 179 -17.90 8.17 4.56
CA TYR A 179 -18.07 9.40 5.33
C TYR A 179 -19.55 9.86 5.39
N GLY A 180 -20.45 9.20 4.66
CA GLY A 180 -21.89 9.50 4.64
C GLY A 180 -22.25 10.74 3.81
N LEU A 181 -21.40 11.09 2.84
CA LEU A 181 -21.60 12.29 2.01
C LEU A 181 -22.76 12.15 1.01
N GLU A 182 -23.17 10.93 0.68
CA GLU A 182 -24.32 10.66 -0.21
C GLU A 182 -25.65 11.21 0.34
N LYS A 183 -25.71 11.49 1.65
CA LYS A 183 -26.90 12.04 2.32
C LYS A 183 -26.99 13.57 2.22
N LYS A 184 -25.94 14.21 1.71
CA LYS A 184 -25.88 15.66 1.56
C LYS A 184 -26.48 16.08 0.21
N LYS A 185 -27.05 17.31 0.14
CA LYS A 185 -27.82 17.73 -1.04
C LYS A 185 -26.92 18.12 -2.22
N GLU A 186 -25.99 19.02 -2.01
CA GLU A 186 -25.00 19.46 -3.01
C GLU A 186 -23.74 19.87 -2.28
N GLU A 187 -22.65 19.18 -2.57
CA GLU A 187 -21.34 19.52 -2.02
C GLU A 187 -20.23 19.25 -3.03
N LYS A 188 -19.18 20.07 -2.94
CA LYS A 188 -17.90 19.79 -3.58
C LYS A 188 -16.93 19.42 -2.48
N VAL A 189 -16.29 18.27 -2.64
CA VAL A 189 -15.35 17.74 -1.66
C VAL A 189 -14.04 17.35 -2.34
N ALA A 190 -12.94 17.52 -1.63
CA ALA A 190 -11.64 16.99 -2.02
C ALA A 190 -11.33 15.77 -1.16
N VAL A 191 -10.98 14.66 -1.80
CA VAL A 191 -10.46 13.47 -1.12
C VAL A 191 -8.94 13.47 -1.28
N TYR A 192 -8.25 13.68 -0.17
CA TYR A 192 -6.80 13.67 -0.07
C TYR A 192 -6.36 12.32 0.49
N ASP A 193 -5.83 11.46 -0.37
CA ASP A 193 -5.42 10.10 -0.03
C ASP A 193 -3.90 9.97 -0.10
N LEU A 194 -3.24 10.04 1.05
CA LEU A 194 -1.82 9.78 1.19
C LEU A 194 -1.62 8.36 1.73
N GLY A 195 -1.51 7.43 0.80
CA GLY A 195 -1.31 6.01 1.10
C GLY A 195 0.12 5.66 1.48
N GLY A 196 0.42 4.35 1.54
CA GLY A 196 1.79 3.89 1.84
C GLY A 196 2.79 4.14 0.72
N GLY A 197 2.35 4.09 -0.54
CA GLY A 197 3.24 4.22 -1.71
C GLY A 197 2.77 5.21 -2.76
N THR A 198 1.56 5.74 -2.65
CA THR A 198 0.97 6.70 -3.61
C THR A 198 0.28 7.82 -2.87
N PHE A 199 0.25 8.97 -3.49
CA PHE A 199 -0.56 10.12 -3.12
C PHE A 199 -1.59 10.40 -4.21
N ASP A 200 -2.85 10.47 -3.86
CA ASP A 200 -3.96 10.74 -4.76
C ASP A 200 -4.85 11.84 -4.19
N ILE A 201 -5.17 12.82 -5.02
CA ILE A 201 -6.14 13.88 -4.74
C ILE A 201 -7.25 13.83 -5.78
N SER A 202 -8.50 13.76 -5.32
CA SER A 202 -9.66 13.75 -6.20
C SER A 202 -10.66 14.79 -5.75
N VAL A 203 -11.18 15.55 -6.70
CA VAL A 203 -12.28 16.50 -6.48
C VAL A 203 -13.57 15.85 -6.91
N LEU A 204 -14.53 15.76 -5.99
CA LEU A 204 -15.84 15.17 -6.19
C LEU A 204 -16.92 16.23 -6.15
N GLU A 205 -17.95 16.06 -6.97
CA GLU A 205 -19.21 16.77 -6.87
C GLU A 205 -20.30 15.77 -6.47
N ILE A 206 -21.03 16.11 -5.42
CA ILE A 206 -22.08 15.27 -4.85
C ILE A 206 -23.39 16.01 -5.02
N GLY A 207 -24.36 15.37 -5.66
CA GLY A 207 -25.67 15.95 -5.88
C GLY A 207 -26.70 14.88 -6.20
N GLU A 208 -27.92 15.01 -5.67
CA GLU A 208 -29.08 14.13 -5.95
C GLU A 208 -28.78 12.62 -5.79
N GLY A 209 -27.89 12.25 -4.84
CA GLY A 209 -27.48 10.86 -4.61
C GLY A 209 -26.44 10.34 -5.59
N VAL A 210 -25.88 11.19 -6.46
CA VAL A 210 -24.80 10.88 -7.40
C VAL A 210 -23.49 11.47 -6.90
N ILE A 211 -22.41 10.70 -7.00
CA ILE A 211 -21.04 11.16 -6.73
C ILE A 211 -20.27 11.12 -8.04
N GLU A 212 -19.87 12.29 -8.52
CA GLU A 212 -19.11 12.45 -9.75
C GLU A 212 -17.67 12.87 -9.43
N VAL A 213 -16.68 12.19 -10.04
CA VAL A 213 -15.26 12.61 -9.96
C VAL A 213 -15.03 13.67 -11.03
N LYS A 214 -14.78 14.91 -10.62
CA LYS A 214 -14.54 16.06 -11.52
C LYS A 214 -13.10 16.12 -11.99
N SER A 215 -12.16 15.82 -11.12
CA SER A 215 -10.73 15.78 -11.45
C SER A 215 -9.99 14.84 -10.49
N THR A 216 -8.83 14.38 -10.93
CA THR A 216 -7.90 13.61 -10.09
C THR A 216 -6.46 13.93 -10.50
N ASN A 217 -5.57 13.97 -9.52
CA ASN A 217 -4.14 14.16 -9.70
C ASN A 217 -3.39 13.42 -8.58
N GLY A 218 -2.07 13.41 -8.59
CA GLY A 218 -1.30 12.76 -7.52
C GLY A 218 0.15 12.49 -7.90
N ASP A 219 0.81 11.75 -7.02
CA ASP A 219 2.16 11.23 -7.22
C ASP A 219 2.18 9.73 -6.89
N THR A 220 2.43 8.91 -7.89
CA THR A 220 2.47 7.44 -7.76
C THR A 220 3.70 6.92 -7.01
N TYR A 221 4.61 7.79 -6.60
CA TYR A 221 5.84 7.47 -5.87
C TYR A 221 6.03 8.33 -4.61
N LEU A 222 4.94 8.80 -4.03
CA LEU A 222 4.92 9.56 -2.78
C LEU A 222 3.94 8.91 -1.80
N GLY A 223 4.44 8.46 -0.65
CA GLY A 223 3.60 7.84 0.37
C GLY A 223 4.36 7.57 1.66
N GLY A 224 3.70 6.88 2.59
CA GLY A 224 4.23 6.56 3.91
C GLY A 224 5.57 5.84 3.92
N ASP A 225 5.88 5.08 2.86
CA ASP A 225 7.17 4.41 2.70
C ASP A 225 8.33 5.43 2.57
N ASP A 226 8.08 6.59 1.94
CA ASP A 226 9.07 7.66 1.83
C ASP A 226 9.30 8.34 3.19
N PHE A 227 8.25 8.48 3.99
CA PHE A 227 8.36 8.96 5.37
C PHE A 227 9.18 8.00 6.23
N ASP A 228 8.97 6.69 6.10
CA ASP A 228 9.77 5.68 6.78
C ASP A 228 11.25 5.76 6.37
N LEU A 229 11.54 5.95 5.09
CA LEU A 229 12.91 6.12 4.59
C LEU A 229 13.64 7.31 5.22
N ARG A 230 12.95 8.43 5.47
CA ARG A 230 13.52 9.59 6.17
C ARG A 230 13.94 9.24 7.60
N ILE A 231 13.12 8.48 8.30
CA ILE A 231 13.44 8.00 9.66
C ILE A 231 14.62 7.03 9.60
N ILE A 232 14.64 6.10 8.65
CA ILE A 232 15.72 5.13 8.48
C ILE A 232 17.06 5.83 8.21
N ASP A 233 17.08 6.78 7.28
CA ASP A 233 18.29 7.54 6.95
C ASP A 233 18.80 8.33 8.16
N TRP A 234 17.90 8.97 8.91
CA TRP A 234 18.23 9.67 10.13
C TRP A 234 18.84 8.73 11.19
N MET A 235 18.23 7.56 11.44
CA MET A 235 18.78 6.57 12.39
C MET A 235 20.17 6.08 11.99
N ILE A 236 20.38 5.83 10.70
CA ILE A 236 21.67 5.38 10.18
C ILE A 236 22.74 6.45 10.36
N GLU A 237 22.43 7.71 10.05
CA GLU A 237 23.35 8.82 10.19
C GLU A 237 23.74 9.07 11.65
N GLU A 238 22.77 9.10 12.57
CA GLU A 238 23.04 9.30 13.99
C GLU A 238 23.85 8.12 14.57
N PHE A 239 23.48 6.88 14.24
CA PHE A 239 24.24 5.69 14.69
C PHE A 239 25.68 5.71 14.16
N LYS A 240 25.89 6.11 12.91
CA LYS A 240 27.22 6.25 12.33
C LYS A 240 28.06 7.32 13.02
N LYS A 241 27.46 8.44 13.43
CA LYS A 241 28.14 9.49 14.21
C LYS A 241 28.57 8.98 15.58
N GLU A 242 27.73 8.21 16.25
CA GLU A 242 27.99 7.71 17.61
C GLU A 242 28.93 6.49 17.64
N GLN A 243 28.72 5.54 16.74
CA GLN A 243 29.37 4.23 16.77
C GLN A 243 30.41 4.03 15.64
N GLY A 244 30.48 4.92 14.65
CA GLY A 244 31.38 4.79 13.50
C GLY A 244 30.98 3.69 12.50
N ILE A 245 29.82 3.06 12.66
CA ILE A 245 29.36 1.92 11.85
C ILE A 245 28.25 2.34 10.91
N ASP A 246 28.38 1.98 9.63
CA ASP A 246 27.36 2.23 8.61
C ASP A 246 26.40 1.03 8.48
N LEU A 247 25.22 1.16 9.07
CA LEU A 247 24.19 0.12 9.06
C LEU A 247 23.59 -0.17 7.67
N LYS A 248 23.83 0.67 6.65
CA LYS A 248 23.40 0.41 5.27
C LYS A 248 23.99 -0.87 4.68
N LYS A 249 25.12 -1.31 5.20
CA LYS A 249 25.82 -2.51 4.75
C LYS A 249 25.33 -3.81 5.40
N ASP A 250 24.55 -3.70 6.47
CA ASP A 250 24.02 -4.84 7.21
C ASP A 250 22.53 -5.04 6.86
N LYS A 251 22.25 -6.08 6.07
CA LYS A 251 20.89 -6.40 5.61
C LYS A 251 19.93 -6.70 6.77
N MET A 252 20.42 -7.37 7.82
CA MET A 252 19.57 -7.70 8.99
C MET A 252 19.25 -6.44 9.78
N ALA A 253 20.22 -5.54 9.95
CA ALA A 253 20.01 -4.24 10.58
C ALA A 253 18.97 -3.41 9.79
N LEU A 254 19.11 -3.35 8.47
CA LEU A 254 18.16 -2.60 7.61
C LEU A 254 16.71 -3.09 7.77
N GLN A 255 16.48 -4.39 7.93
CA GLN A 255 15.11 -4.91 8.17
C GLN A 255 14.56 -4.40 9.49
N ARG A 256 15.34 -4.50 10.53
CA ARG A 256 14.93 -4.05 11.86
C ARG A 256 14.69 -2.54 11.90
N LEU A 257 15.53 -1.76 11.19
CA LEU A 257 15.34 -0.32 11.02
C LEU A 257 14.03 0.03 10.30
N LYS A 258 13.69 -0.71 9.22
CA LYS A 258 12.42 -0.51 8.49
C LYS A 258 11.20 -0.75 9.38
N GLU A 259 11.19 -1.86 10.11
CA GLU A 259 10.09 -2.18 11.02
C GLU A 259 9.98 -1.16 12.18
N ALA A 260 11.11 -0.70 12.70
CA ALA A 260 11.15 0.30 13.75
C ALA A 260 10.71 1.70 13.26
N ALA A 261 11.11 2.09 12.06
CA ALA A 261 10.72 3.37 11.46
C ALA A 261 9.20 3.43 11.21
N GLU A 262 8.63 2.39 10.61
CA GLU A 262 7.17 2.31 10.38
C GLU A 262 6.41 2.37 11.71
N ARG A 263 6.86 1.64 12.73
CA ARG A 263 6.25 1.67 14.06
C ARG A 263 6.33 3.05 14.70
N ALA A 264 7.50 3.68 14.66
CA ALA A 264 7.71 5.02 15.20
C ALA A 264 6.80 6.06 14.49
N LYS A 265 6.69 6.00 13.18
CA LYS A 265 5.77 6.85 12.41
C LYS A 265 4.31 6.67 12.88
N ILE A 266 3.86 5.44 13.06
CA ILE A 266 2.50 5.14 13.55
C ILE A 266 2.29 5.68 14.95
N GLU A 267 3.22 5.45 15.88
CA GLU A 267 3.15 5.93 17.26
C GLU A 267 3.12 7.46 17.35
N LEU A 268 3.88 8.15 16.50
CA LEU A 268 3.92 9.61 16.45
C LEU A 268 2.62 10.24 15.91
N SER A 269 1.69 9.48 15.38
CA SER A 269 0.34 9.97 15.05
C SER A 269 -0.46 10.38 16.30
N THR A 270 -0.15 9.77 17.45
CA THR A 270 -0.84 10.02 18.73
C THR A 270 0.10 10.53 19.82
N ALA A 271 1.36 10.09 19.84
CA ALA A 271 2.37 10.50 20.82
C ALA A 271 3.20 11.71 20.32
N MET A 272 3.74 12.48 21.26
CA MET A 272 4.66 13.58 20.95
C MET A 272 6.11 13.13 20.79
N GLU A 273 6.45 11.98 21.33
CA GLU A 273 7.74 11.31 21.17
C GLU A 273 7.60 9.79 21.26
N THR A 274 8.54 9.07 20.67
CA THR A 274 8.65 7.61 20.77
C THR A 274 10.10 7.20 20.95
N GLU A 275 10.31 6.06 21.61
CA GLU A 275 11.63 5.46 21.80
C GLU A 275 11.83 4.34 20.78
N ILE A 276 12.93 4.39 20.06
CA ILE A 276 13.37 3.34 19.13
C ILE A 276 14.49 2.58 19.81
N ASN A 277 14.20 1.34 20.23
CA ASN A 277 15.13 0.47 20.95
C ASN A 277 15.37 -0.80 20.13
N LEU A 278 16.58 -0.94 19.58
CA LEU A 278 17.00 -2.08 18.77
C LEU A 278 18.27 -2.69 19.37
N PRO A 279 18.13 -3.55 20.40
CA PRO A 279 19.27 -4.21 21.01
C PRO A 279 19.93 -5.18 20.01
N PHE A 280 21.24 -5.29 20.06
CA PHE A 280 22.03 -6.17 19.18
C PHE A 280 21.76 -5.88 17.70
N ILE A 281 21.75 -4.57 17.32
CA ILE A 281 21.48 -4.17 15.94
C ILE A 281 22.57 -4.61 14.98
N THR A 282 23.81 -4.60 15.46
CA THR A 282 25.00 -5.07 14.75
C THR A 282 26.10 -5.41 15.74
N ALA A 283 27.28 -5.83 15.27
CA ALA A 283 28.46 -6.08 16.08
C ALA A 283 29.75 -5.67 15.33
N ASP A 284 30.77 -5.32 16.10
CA ASP A 284 32.15 -5.10 15.61
C ASP A 284 33.16 -5.87 16.48
N ALA A 285 34.46 -5.59 16.29
CA ALA A 285 35.51 -6.23 17.06
C ALA A 285 35.45 -5.98 18.58
N SER A 286 34.74 -4.92 19.01
CA SER A 286 34.55 -4.59 20.42
C SER A 286 33.29 -5.25 21.03
N GLY A 287 32.51 -5.97 20.23
CA GLY A 287 31.31 -6.71 20.67
C GLY A 287 30.02 -6.18 20.06
N PRO A 288 28.88 -6.60 20.62
CA PRO A 288 27.56 -6.21 20.14
C PRO A 288 27.28 -4.71 20.34
N LYS A 289 26.56 -4.13 19.40
CA LYS A 289 26.13 -2.74 19.41
C LYS A 289 24.60 -2.65 19.48
N HIS A 290 24.14 -1.65 20.20
CA HIS A 290 22.71 -1.39 20.42
C HIS A 290 22.34 -0.02 19.87
N LEU A 291 21.14 0.11 19.30
CA LEU A 291 20.57 1.38 18.89
C LEU A 291 19.47 1.76 19.88
N LEU A 292 19.62 2.90 20.54
CA LEU A 292 18.62 3.48 21.40
C LEU A 292 18.49 4.97 21.06
N MET A 293 17.36 5.37 20.50
CA MET A 293 17.12 6.76 20.08
C MET A 293 15.71 7.20 20.48
N LYS A 294 15.55 8.49 20.72
CA LYS A 294 14.24 9.13 20.85
C LYS A 294 13.94 9.93 19.60
N LEU A 295 12.77 9.71 19.04
CA LEU A 295 12.25 10.49 17.92
C LEU A 295 11.05 11.30 18.39
N THR A 296 11.13 12.63 18.31
CA THR A 296 10.01 13.51 18.60
C THR A 296 9.17 13.72 17.34
N ARG A 297 7.87 14.02 17.51
CA ARG A 297 7.00 14.43 16.41
C ARG A 297 7.57 15.65 15.67
N ALA A 298 8.07 16.66 16.38
CA ALA A 298 8.67 17.82 15.75
C ALA A 298 9.89 17.48 14.88
N LYS A 299 10.74 16.52 15.32
CA LYS A 299 11.86 16.04 14.50
C LYS A 299 11.37 15.27 13.29
N PHE A 300 10.37 14.41 13.45
CA PHE A 300 9.75 13.68 12.34
C PHE A 300 9.14 14.63 11.30
N GLU A 301 8.40 15.65 11.73
CA GLU A 301 7.85 16.69 10.86
C GLU A 301 8.95 17.42 10.10
N GLN A 302 10.05 17.78 10.76
CA GLN A 302 11.21 18.40 10.13
C GLN A 302 11.83 17.50 9.04
N LEU A 303 11.95 16.19 9.32
CA LEU A 303 12.53 15.22 8.37
C LEU A 303 11.67 14.99 7.12
N THR A 304 10.36 15.27 7.22
CA THR A 304 9.37 14.91 6.20
C THR A 304 8.63 16.10 5.59
N ASP A 305 8.92 17.33 6.00
CA ASP A 305 8.24 18.52 5.51
C ASP A 305 8.25 18.64 3.98
N ASP A 306 9.37 18.38 3.34
CA ASP A 306 9.50 18.41 1.88
C ASP A 306 8.58 17.39 1.17
N LEU A 307 8.30 16.26 1.81
CA LEU A 307 7.37 15.25 1.29
C LEU A 307 5.92 15.75 1.33
N VAL A 308 5.56 16.45 2.42
CA VAL A 308 4.24 17.09 2.54
C VAL A 308 4.10 18.22 1.50
N GLN A 309 5.12 19.05 1.34
CA GLN A 309 5.12 20.14 0.34
C GLN A 309 4.91 19.62 -1.10
N LYS A 310 5.41 18.43 -1.43
CA LYS A 310 5.19 17.81 -2.76
C LYS A 310 3.72 17.52 -3.06
N THR A 311 2.86 17.39 -2.08
CA THR A 311 1.43 17.15 -2.29
C THR A 311 0.66 18.40 -2.73
N LEU A 312 1.20 19.59 -2.48
CA LEU A 312 0.50 20.85 -2.73
C LEU A 312 0.27 21.12 -4.22
N GLU A 313 1.26 20.83 -5.05
CA GLU A 313 1.12 21.09 -6.51
C GLU A 313 0.06 20.20 -7.14
N PRO A 314 0.01 18.88 -6.94
CA PRO A 314 -1.10 18.04 -7.39
C PRO A 314 -2.48 18.53 -6.89
N CYS A 315 -2.56 19.01 -5.64
CA CYS A 315 -3.82 19.57 -5.11
C CYS A 315 -4.27 20.81 -5.88
N LYS A 316 -3.36 21.74 -6.17
CA LYS A 316 -3.68 22.94 -6.98
C LYS A 316 -4.13 22.60 -8.38
N ILE A 317 -3.45 21.64 -9.02
CA ILE A 317 -3.81 21.18 -10.38
C ILE A 317 -5.21 20.56 -10.34
N ALA A 318 -5.49 19.66 -9.41
CA ALA A 318 -6.80 19.02 -9.29
C ALA A 318 -7.94 20.04 -9.06
N LEU A 319 -7.72 21.06 -8.23
CA LEU A 319 -8.70 22.15 -8.03
C LEU A 319 -8.90 22.95 -9.30
N SER A 320 -7.82 23.33 -9.99
CA SER A 320 -7.88 24.07 -11.26
C SER A 320 -8.64 23.28 -12.32
N ASP A 321 -8.36 22.00 -12.49
CA ASP A 321 -9.02 21.12 -13.47
C ASP A 321 -10.51 20.96 -13.17
N ALA A 322 -10.90 21.02 -11.89
CA ALA A 322 -12.30 21.06 -11.48
C ALA A 322 -12.94 22.45 -11.55
N SER A 323 -12.23 23.46 -12.07
CA SER A 323 -12.66 24.86 -12.11
C SER A 323 -13.00 25.44 -10.72
N LEU A 324 -12.20 25.07 -9.73
CA LEU A 324 -12.30 25.56 -8.35
C LEU A 324 -11.06 26.37 -7.95
N SER A 325 -11.24 27.29 -7.03
CA SER A 325 -10.14 27.99 -6.33
C SER A 325 -9.95 27.42 -4.92
N VAL A 326 -8.76 27.69 -4.36
CA VAL A 326 -8.46 27.41 -2.95
C VAL A 326 -9.29 28.30 -2.06
#